data_d075c457c246166e9bbbfc2517288e8a
#
_entry.id   d075c457c246166e9bbbfc2517288e8a
#
_cell.length_a   1.000
_cell.length_b   1.000
_cell.length_c   1.000
_cell.angle_alpha   90.00
_cell.angle_beta   90.00
_cell.angle_gamma   90.00
#
_symmetry.space_group_name_H-M   'P 1'
#
loop_
_entity.id
_entity.type
_entity.pdbx_description
1 polymer ?
#
loop_
_entity_poly.entity_id
_entity_poly.type
_entity_poly.pdbx_seq_one_letter_code
_entity_poly.pdbx_strand_id
1 'polypeptide(L)'
;QDTDNLRTAGGRVIDLGNGTREDRILNLFPYAPHLAYWVTHYAAHSRNIFSVGTGGGKVLGTTGNLDLMEKIQPSILVGMPTFLYHLLRQGSTEKRQLENLRCIVFGGEKVAPGTRRKLASLVREMGAGDIKTLATYGFTEAKLAFPECATPVGESPTGYHLFPDLGIIEIIDPKTGKVLPEGQGGEIVFTPLQARGTIILRYRTGDLAEGGIIHEPCPRCGRNVPRLTGRISRVSGIHSMQLQKVKGTLVDFNELEHMLDEIEDIGTWQLEIRKANDDPMELDQLLLHVSLAPTASPDHLARKIEERFLQTSELRPNAIRFHSEQGMRKRHGVGTLIKEERILDNRPKGVTNKKTMSVRSPNRKHRHRTGIRKLHDPSKINL
;
A
#
# COMPACT_ATOMS: atom_id res chain seq x y z
N GLN A 1 10.69 -12.88 -20.59
CA GLN A 1 10.35 -13.66 -19.39
C GLN A 1 9.69 -12.79 -18.30
N ASP A 2 10.29 -11.67 -17.86
CA ASP A 2 9.69 -10.85 -16.80
C ASP A 2 8.32 -10.27 -17.20
N THR A 3 8.16 -9.89 -18.47
CA THR A 3 6.86 -9.45 -19.01
C THR A 3 5.84 -10.59 -19.05
N ASP A 4 6.29 -11.81 -19.33
CA ASP A 4 5.40 -12.98 -19.34
C ASP A 4 4.96 -13.34 -17.93
N ASN A 5 5.85 -13.20 -16.95
CA ASN A 5 5.50 -13.35 -15.53
C ASN A 5 4.45 -12.30 -15.10
N LEU A 6 4.62 -11.03 -15.53
CA LEU A 6 3.63 -9.97 -15.30
C LEU A 6 2.27 -10.31 -15.92
N ARG A 7 2.24 -10.80 -17.17
CA ARG A 7 1.02 -11.23 -17.86
C ARG A 7 0.35 -12.38 -17.13
N THR A 8 1.14 -13.37 -16.72
CA THR A 8 0.63 -14.57 -16.03
C THR A 8 0.05 -14.20 -14.66
N ALA A 9 0.83 -13.49 -13.82
CA ALA A 9 0.38 -13.08 -12.49
C ALA A 9 -0.81 -12.13 -12.58
N GLY A 10 -0.75 -11.12 -13.45
CA GLY A 10 -1.84 -10.18 -13.65
C GLY A 10 -3.12 -10.86 -14.17
N GLY A 11 -3.00 -11.81 -15.11
CA GLY A 11 -4.13 -12.61 -15.56
C GLY A 11 -4.81 -13.36 -14.42
N ARG A 12 -4.03 -13.94 -13.50
CA ARG A 12 -4.57 -14.61 -12.30
C ARG A 12 -5.29 -13.65 -11.34
N VAL A 13 -4.85 -12.39 -11.26
CA VAL A 13 -5.60 -11.35 -10.51
C VAL A 13 -6.99 -11.17 -11.10
N ILE A 14 -7.08 -11.08 -12.44
CA ILE A 14 -8.37 -10.97 -13.13
C ILE A 14 -9.22 -12.21 -12.89
N ASP A 15 -8.65 -13.42 -13.02
CA ASP A 15 -9.37 -14.68 -12.81
C ASP A 15 -9.92 -14.80 -11.37
N LEU A 16 -9.18 -14.33 -10.37
CA LEU A 16 -9.60 -14.29 -8.97
C LEU A 16 -10.63 -13.18 -8.69
N GLY A 17 -10.65 -12.14 -9.53
CA GLY A 17 -11.67 -11.11 -9.59
C GLY A 17 -12.92 -11.49 -10.37
N ASN A 18 -12.98 -12.73 -10.92
CA ASN A 18 -14.01 -13.20 -11.83
C ASN A 18 -14.16 -12.29 -13.07
N GLY A 19 -13.02 -11.81 -13.60
CA GLY A 19 -12.99 -10.97 -14.79
C GLY A 19 -13.34 -11.72 -16.06
N THR A 20 -14.09 -11.10 -16.95
CA THR A 20 -14.54 -11.62 -18.24
C THR A 20 -14.15 -10.66 -19.38
N ARG A 21 -14.31 -11.08 -20.64
CA ARG A 21 -14.00 -10.24 -21.80
C ARG A 21 -14.95 -9.06 -22.00
N GLU A 22 -16.12 -9.13 -21.41
CA GLU A 22 -17.13 -8.08 -21.43
C GLU A 22 -16.82 -6.94 -20.44
N ASP A 23 -15.88 -7.18 -19.52
CA ASP A 23 -15.50 -6.19 -18.55
C ASP A 23 -14.74 -5.01 -19.16
N ARG A 24 -14.87 -3.87 -18.49
CA ARG A 24 -14.14 -2.65 -18.79
C ARG A 24 -13.34 -2.24 -17.55
N ILE A 25 -12.02 -2.25 -17.67
CA ILE A 25 -11.13 -1.91 -16.55
C ILE A 25 -10.71 -0.44 -16.66
N LEU A 26 -10.94 0.32 -15.60
CA LEU A 26 -10.33 1.63 -15.43
C LEU A 26 -9.15 1.52 -14.45
N ASN A 27 -7.94 1.68 -14.99
CA ASN A 27 -6.70 1.62 -14.23
C ASN A 27 -6.30 3.02 -13.79
N LEU A 28 -6.42 3.27 -12.49
CA LEU A 28 -6.21 4.55 -11.84
C LEU A 28 -4.82 4.65 -11.14
N PHE A 29 -3.94 3.69 -11.37
CA PHE A 29 -2.56 3.80 -10.90
C PHE A 29 -1.76 4.83 -11.71
N PRO A 30 -0.80 5.55 -11.10
CA PRO A 30 0.16 6.39 -11.81
C PRO A 30 0.99 5.59 -12.83
N TYR A 31 1.34 6.21 -13.96
CA TYR A 31 2.12 5.54 -15.02
C TYR A 31 3.54 5.15 -14.57
N ALA A 32 4.24 6.04 -13.90
CA ALA A 32 5.61 5.83 -13.46
C ALA A 32 5.85 6.53 -12.11
N PRO A 33 6.69 5.94 -11.24
CA PRO A 33 7.40 4.65 -11.35
C PRO A 33 6.59 3.43 -10.82
N HIS A 34 5.26 3.44 -10.97
CA HIS A 34 4.36 2.45 -10.37
C HIS A 34 4.27 1.16 -11.18
N LEU A 35 4.81 0.08 -10.63
CA LEU A 35 4.67 -1.26 -11.22
C LEU A 35 3.21 -1.72 -11.29
N ALA A 36 2.37 -1.33 -10.31
CA ALA A 36 0.95 -1.71 -10.28
C ALA A 36 0.18 -1.28 -11.55
N TYR A 37 0.55 -0.13 -12.16
CA TYR A 37 0.00 0.27 -13.46
C TYR A 37 0.26 -0.80 -14.52
N TRP A 38 1.51 -1.24 -14.65
CA TRP A 38 1.94 -2.20 -15.66
C TRP A 38 1.38 -3.60 -15.41
N VAL A 39 1.31 -4.02 -14.15
CA VAL A 39 0.64 -5.30 -13.80
C VAL A 39 -0.80 -5.29 -14.29
N THR A 40 -1.55 -4.21 -14.01
CA THR A 40 -2.95 -4.07 -14.45
C THR A 40 -3.07 -4.03 -15.98
N HIS A 41 -2.19 -3.27 -16.64
CA HIS A 41 -2.16 -3.18 -18.11
C HIS A 41 -1.92 -4.55 -18.76
N TYR A 42 -0.87 -5.25 -18.34
CA TYR A 42 -0.56 -6.58 -18.86
C TYR A 42 -1.59 -7.64 -18.45
N ALA A 43 -2.23 -7.50 -17.30
CA ALA A 43 -3.33 -8.34 -16.88
C ALA A 43 -4.51 -8.26 -17.86
N ALA A 44 -4.98 -7.05 -18.14
CA ALA A 44 -6.07 -6.81 -19.08
C ALA A 44 -5.73 -7.35 -20.49
N HIS A 45 -4.54 -7.03 -20.97
CA HIS A 45 -4.04 -7.51 -22.26
C HIS A 45 -4.02 -9.04 -22.33
N SER A 46 -3.57 -9.71 -21.25
CA SER A 46 -3.49 -11.20 -21.23
C SER A 46 -4.83 -11.91 -21.28
N ARG A 47 -5.93 -11.21 -20.97
CA ARG A 47 -7.31 -11.74 -20.97
C ARG A 47 -8.18 -11.13 -22.07
N ASN A 48 -7.59 -10.30 -22.95
CA ASN A 48 -8.30 -9.57 -24.02
C ASN A 48 -9.47 -8.73 -23.44
N ILE A 49 -9.23 -8.04 -22.33
CA ILE A 49 -10.19 -7.17 -21.66
C ILE A 49 -9.89 -5.72 -22.00
N PHE A 50 -10.93 -4.95 -22.32
CA PHE A 50 -10.80 -3.51 -22.54
C PHE A 50 -10.27 -2.83 -21.27
N SER A 51 -9.20 -2.04 -21.39
CA SER A 51 -8.61 -1.34 -20.27
C SER A 51 -8.14 0.06 -20.67
N VAL A 52 -8.50 1.04 -19.88
CA VAL A 52 -8.02 2.41 -19.99
C VAL A 52 -7.23 2.76 -18.74
N GLY A 53 -6.02 3.30 -18.94
CA GLY A 53 -5.19 3.85 -17.87
C GLY A 53 -5.20 5.37 -17.89
N THR A 54 -5.35 5.98 -16.71
CA THR A 54 -5.44 7.45 -16.59
C THR A 54 -4.20 8.10 -16.01
N GLY A 55 -3.26 7.29 -15.49
CA GLY A 55 -2.09 7.82 -14.78
C GLY A 55 -2.41 8.40 -13.41
N GLY A 56 -3.60 8.08 -12.86
CA GLY A 56 -4.05 8.56 -11.56
C GLY A 56 -4.48 10.03 -11.56
N GLY A 57 -4.43 10.65 -10.38
CA GLY A 57 -4.88 12.03 -10.20
C GLY A 57 -3.98 13.11 -10.82
N LYS A 58 -2.71 12.78 -11.15
CA LYS A 58 -1.75 13.77 -11.66
C LYS A 58 -1.98 14.16 -13.12
N VAL A 59 -2.52 13.27 -13.94
CA VAL A 59 -2.66 13.48 -15.39
C VAL A 59 -3.99 14.15 -15.72
N LEU A 60 -5.10 13.51 -15.32
CA LEU A 60 -6.45 14.00 -15.64
C LEU A 60 -7.09 14.81 -14.51
N GLY A 61 -6.47 14.84 -13.33
CA GLY A 61 -7.14 15.38 -12.13
C GLY A 61 -8.34 14.53 -11.72
N THR A 62 -9.03 14.93 -10.67
CA THR A 62 -10.18 14.18 -10.18
C THR A 62 -11.37 14.30 -11.14
N THR A 63 -11.68 15.51 -11.60
CA THR A 63 -12.82 15.76 -12.51
C THR A 63 -12.63 15.01 -13.83
N GLY A 64 -11.46 15.08 -14.47
CA GLY A 64 -11.22 14.36 -15.72
C GLY A 64 -11.29 12.83 -15.57
N ASN A 65 -10.90 12.30 -14.42
CA ASN A 65 -11.10 10.87 -14.11
C ASN A 65 -12.58 10.54 -13.96
N LEU A 66 -13.38 11.39 -13.32
CA LEU A 66 -14.84 11.22 -13.20
C LEU A 66 -15.54 11.29 -14.56
N ASP A 67 -15.20 12.27 -15.40
CA ASP A 67 -15.75 12.41 -16.74
C ASP A 67 -15.48 11.16 -17.60
N LEU A 68 -14.25 10.65 -17.54
CA LEU A 68 -13.88 9.43 -18.26
C LEU A 68 -14.62 8.21 -17.67
N MET A 69 -14.72 8.11 -16.36
CA MET A 69 -15.39 7.01 -15.67
C MET A 69 -16.88 6.95 -16.07
N GLU A 70 -17.56 8.08 -16.06
CA GLU A 70 -18.96 8.19 -16.48
C GLU A 70 -19.14 7.83 -17.96
N LYS A 71 -18.20 8.26 -18.83
CA LYS A 71 -18.24 7.97 -20.26
C LYS A 71 -18.04 6.50 -20.59
N ILE A 72 -17.06 5.82 -19.94
CA ILE A 72 -16.73 4.43 -20.28
C ILE A 72 -17.51 3.40 -19.46
N GLN A 73 -18.15 3.82 -18.35
CA GLN A 73 -18.89 2.94 -17.44
C GLN A 73 -18.11 1.66 -17.12
N PRO A 74 -16.96 1.78 -16.38
CA PRO A 74 -16.14 0.62 -16.06
C PRO A 74 -16.88 -0.37 -15.15
N SER A 75 -16.69 -1.64 -15.39
CA SER A 75 -17.16 -2.71 -14.51
C SER A 75 -16.16 -3.06 -13.41
N ILE A 76 -14.89 -2.69 -13.63
CA ILE A 76 -13.79 -2.91 -12.67
C ILE A 76 -12.98 -1.62 -12.52
N LEU A 77 -12.87 -1.12 -11.28
CA LEU A 77 -11.94 -0.06 -10.92
C LEU A 77 -10.68 -0.66 -10.29
N VAL A 78 -9.50 -0.16 -10.66
CA VAL A 78 -8.23 -0.60 -10.10
C VAL A 78 -7.44 0.61 -9.62
N GLY A 79 -7.04 0.64 -8.34
CA GLY A 79 -6.30 1.79 -7.82
C GLY A 79 -5.94 1.68 -6.33
N MET A 80 -5.32 2.74 -5.82
CA MET A 80 -5.02 2.86 -4.40
C MET A 80 -6.30 3.20 -3.62
N PRO A 81 -6.56 2.55 -2.47
CA PRO A 81 -7.76 2.77 -1.66
C PRO A 81 -8.07 4.23 -1.38
N THR A 82 -7.06 5.00 -0.97
CA THR A 82 -7.24 6.41 -0.59
C THR A 82 -7.58 7.29 -1.79
N PHE A 83 -6.91 7.08 -2.93
CA PHE A 83 -7.26 7.81 -4.16
C PHE A 83 -8.68 7.48 -4.64
N LEU A 84 -9.06 6.20 -4.62
CA LEU A 84 -10.41 5.76 -4.97
C LEU A 84 -11.46 6.38 -4.05
N TYR A 85 -11.18 6.46 -2.75
CA TYR A 85 -12.11 7.11 -1.83
C TYR A 85 -12.36 8.58 -2.21
N HIS A 86 -11.32 9.38 -2.42
CA HIS A 86 -11.47 10.78 -2.81
C HIS A 86 -12.18 10.96 -4.16
N LEU A 87 -11.85 10.11 -5.13
CA LEU A 87 -12.46 10.11 -6.44
C LEU A 87 -13.97 9.82 -6.36
N LEU A 88 -14.33 8.71 -5.72
CA LEU A 88 -15.73 8.28 -5.61
C LEU A 88 -16.54 9.20 -4.69
N ARG A 89 -15.92 9.74 -3.65
CA ARG A 89 -16.57 10.75 -2.80
C ARG A 89 -16.95 12.01 -3.58
N GLN A 90 -16.06 12.51 -4.43
CA GLN A 90 -16.39 13.63 -5.30
C GLN A 90 -17.47 13.25 -6.31
N GLY A 91 -17.37 12.05 -6.92
CA GLY A 91 -18.36 11.55 -7.86
C GLY A 91 -19.76 11.44 -7.26
N SER A 92 -19.88 10.88 -6.04
CA SER A 92 -21.15 10.83 -5.30
C SER A 92 -21.70 12.25 -5.02
N THR A 93 -20.84 13.17 -4.56
CA THR A 93 -21.25 14.57 -4.29
C THR A 93 -21.72 15.28 -5.56
N GLU A 94 -21.10 15.03 -6.71
CA GLU A 94 -21.49 15.58 -8.02
C GLU A 94 -22.63 14.80 -8.68
N LYS A 95 -23.17 13.74 -8.04
CA LYS A 95 -24.21 12.86 -8.55
C LYS A 95 -23.87 12.20 -9.89
N ARG A 96 -22.58 11.86 -10.08
CA ARG A 96 -22.12 11.10 -11.25
C ARG A 96 -22.69 9.68 -11.22
N GLN A 97 -22.89 9.10 -12.40
CA GLN A 97 -23.45 7.76 -12.56
C GLN A 97 -22.38 6.72 -12.87
N LEU A 98 -22.46 5.57 -12.17
CA LEU A 98 -21.51 4.45 -12.30
C LEU A 98 -22.25 3.11 -12.14
N GLU A 99 -23.20 2.84 -13.01
CA GLU A 99 -24.15 1.73 -12.87
C GLU A 99 -23.54 0.35 -13.09
N ASN A 100 -22.52 0.24 -13.93
CA ASN A 100 -21.97 -1.05 -14.36
C ASN A 100 -20.85 -1.58 -13.44
N LEU A 101 -20.47 -0.83 -12.39
CA LEU A 101 -19.39 -1.24 -11.50
C LEU A 101 -19.79 -2.47 -10.68
N ARG A 102 -18.96 -3.51 -10.73
CA ARG A 102 -19.16 -4.78 -9.99
C ARG A 102 -17.97 -5.18 -9.13
N CYS A 103 -16.78 -4.61 -9.37
CA CYS A 103 -15.58 -4.97 -8.63
C CYS A 103 -14.62 -3.78 -8.46
N ILE A 104 -14.02 -3.70 -7.27
CA ILE A 104 -12.90 -2.79 -7.02
C ILE A 104 -11.68 -3.62 -6.63
N VAL A 105 -10.57 -3.38 -7.34
CA VAL A 105 -9.26 -4.02 -7.09
C VAL A 105 -8.34 -3.00 -6.44
N PHE A 106 -7.84 -3.32 -5.27
CA PHE A 106 -6.95 -2.46 -4.49
C PHE A 106 -5.49 -2.91 -4.60
N GLY A 107 -4.58 -1.96 -4.59
CA GLY A 107 -3.15 -2.24 -4.46
C GLY A 107 -2.38 -1.03 -3.94
N GLY A 108 -1.16 -1.28 -3.50
CA GLY A 108 -0.23 -0.25 -3.04
C GLY A 108 -0.43 0.25 -1.62
N GLU A 109 -1.59 0.03 -1.03
CA GLU A 109 -1.94 0.42 0.34
C GLU A 109 -2.76 -0.69 1.01
N LYS A 110 -2.78 -0.69 2.34
CA LYS A 110 -3.69 -1.55 3.11
C LYS A 110 -5.14 -1.11 2.89
N VAL A 111 -6.05 -2.05 2.93
CA VAL A 111 -7.48 -1.75 2.86
C VAL A 111 -8.23 -2.45 3.99
N ALA A 112 -8.69 -1.66 4.94
CA ALA A 112 -9.48 -2.14 6.06
C ALA A 112 -10.93 -2.48 5.63
N PRO A 113 -11.65 -3.34 6.36
CA PRO A 113 -13.07 -3.61 6.12
C PRO A 113 -13.92 -2.35 6.10
N GLY A 114 -13.68 -1.39 7.00
CA GLY A 114 -14.37 -0.10 7.03
C GLY A 114 -14.20 0.70 5.74
N THR A 115 -12.99 0.72 5.17
CA THR A 115 -12.72 1.38 3.89
C THR A 115 -13.51 0.72 2.75
N ARG A 116 -13.59 -0.62 2.72
CA ARG A 116 -14.38 -1.35 1.72
C ARG A 116 -15.86 -0.98 1.81
N ARG A 117 -16.43 -0.89 3.03
CA ARG A 117 -17.84 -0.49 3.25
C ARG A 117 -18.08 0.94 2.79
N LYS A 118 -17.19 1.89 3.12
CA LYS A 118 -17.29 3.30 2.68
C LYS A 118 -17.32 3.41 1.16
N LEU A 119 -16.40 2.72 0.48
CA LEU A 119 -16.34 2.74 -0.99
C LEU A 119 -17.59 2.12 -1.62
N ALA A 120 -18.10 1.02 -1.06
CA ALA A 120 -19.34 0.39 -1.51
C ALA A 120 -20.56 1.32 -1.34
N SER A 121 -20.62 2.08 -0.24
CA SER A 121 -21.69 3.08 -0.05
C SER A 121 -21.63 4.16 -1.12
N LEU A 122 -20.44 4.71 -1.37
CA LEU A 122 -20.26 5.77 -2.37
C LEU A 122 -20.65 5.33 -3.79
N VAL A 123 -20.23 4.12 -4.21
CA VAL A 123 -20.59 3.64 -5.54
C VAL A 123 -22.06 3.29 -5.66
N ARG A 124 -22.71 2.86 -4.56
CA ARG A 124 -24.17 2.66 -4.53
C ARG A 124 -24.91 3.98 -4.70
N GLU A 125 -24.45 5.07 -4.09
CA GLU A 125 -24.99 6.43 -4.32
C GLU A 125 -24.81 6.89 -5.76
N MET A 126 -23.84 6.32 -6.49
CA MET A 126 -23.61 6.57 -7.91
C MET A 126 -24.32 5.57 -8.84
N GLY A 127 -25.26 4.78 -8.32
CA GLY A 127 -26.10 3.87 -9.11
C GLY A 127 -25.57 2.44 -9.26
N ALA A 128 -24.39 2.11 -8.72
CA ALA A 128 -23.90 0.73 -8.76
C ALA A 128 -24.73 -0.19 -7.85
N GLY A 129 -24.82 -1.45 -8.24
CA GLY A 129 -25.36 -2.52 -7.39
C GLY A 129 -24.36 -2.96 -6.31
N ASP A 130 -24.57 -4.17 -5.80
CA ASP A 130 -23.62 -4.78 -4.86
C ASP A 130 -22.31 -5.14 -5.56
N ILE A 131 -21.23 -4.62 -5.01
CA ILE A 131 -19.89 -4.83 -5.56
C ILE A 131 -19.11 -5.87 -4.74
N LYS A 132 -18.13 -6.48 -5.40
CA LYS A 132 -17.08 -7.25 -4.74
C LYS A 132 -15.80 -6.43 -4.64
N THR A 133 -14.95 -6.79 -3.70
CA THR A 133 -13.63 -6.18 -3.55
C THR A 133 -12.54 -7.23 -3.55
N LEU A 134 -11.36 -6.84 -4.01
CA LEU A 134 -10.17 -7.69 -4.05
C LEU A 134 -8.96 -6.80 -3.76
N ALA A 135 -8.18 -7.14 -2.74
CA ALA A 135 -6.90 -6.48 -2.52
C ALA A 135 -5.75 -7.31 -3.12
N THR A 136 -4.67 -6.62 -3.45
CA THR A 136 -3.44 -7.25 -3.92
C THR A 136 -2.28 -6.88 -3.00
N TYR A 137 -1.48 -7.88 -2.64
CA TYR A 137 -0.18 -7.70 -2.03
C TYR A 137 0.90 -7.79 -3.10
N GLY A 138 1.88 -6.91 -3.07
CA GLY A 138 2.99 -6.92 -4.01
C GLY A 138 4.07 -5.91 -3.64
N PHE A 139 5.25 -6.16 -4.14
CA PHE A 139 6.42 -5.30 -4.01
C PHE A 139 7.19 -5.28 -5.32
N THR A 140 7.91 -4.20 -5.58
CA THR A 140 8.52 -3.93 -6.90
C THR A 140 9.50 -5.02 -7.34
N GLU A 141 10.24 -5.58 -6.40
CA GLU A 141 11.27 -6.60 -6.65
C GLU A 141 10.67 -7.92 -7.14
N ALA A 142 9.45 -8.26 -6.70
CA ALA A 142 8.76 -9.46 -7.19
C ALA A 142 8.26 -9.33 -8.62
N LYS A 143 7.90 -8.12 -9.06
CA LYS A 143 7.19 -7.88 -10.33
C LYS A 143 5.89 -8.70 -10.46
N LEU A 144 5.31 -9.06 -9.33
CA LEU A 144 4.09 -9.84 -9.19
C LEU A 144 3.11 -9.11 -8.27
N ALA A 145 1.85 -9.48 -8.38
CA ALA A 145 0.80 -9.11 -7.43
C ALA A 145 0.07 -10.37 -6.99
N PHE A 146 0.02 -10.59 -5.69
CA PHE A 146 -0.67 -11.72 -5.04
C PHE A 146 -2.05 -11.26 -4.60
N PRO A 147 -3.13 -11.73 -5.23
CA PRO A 147 -4.48 -11.23 -4.95
C PRO A 147 -5.20 -12.05 -3.90
N GLU A 148 -6.12 -11.39 -3.20
CA GLU A 148 -7.27 -12.06 -2.61
C GLU A 148 -8.16 -12.63 -3.74
N CYS A 149 -9.15 -13.45 -3.44
CA CYS A 149 -10.26 -13.66 -4.37
C CYS A 149 -11.36 -12.62 -4.11
N ALA A 150 -12.15 -12.33 -5.16
CA ALA A 150 -13.23 -11.36 -5.07
C ALA A 150 -14.19 -11.70 -3.94
N THR A 151 -14.33 -10.77 -3.00
CA THR A 151 -15.07 -10.93 -1.75
C THR A 151 -16.21 -9.92 -1.70
N PRO A 152 -17.46 -10.32 -1.41
CA PRO A 152 -18.55 -9.39 -1.14
C PRO A 152 -18.20 -8.44 0.00
N VAL A 153 -18.65 -7.21 -0.10
CA VAL A 153 -18.44 -6.22 0.98
C VAL A 153 -19.22 -6.64 2.23
N GLY A 154 -18.54 -6.60 3.37
CA GLY A 154 -19.07 -7.13 4.65
C GLY A 154 -18.58 -8.52 5.02
N GLU A 155 -17.99 -9.25 4.08
CA GLU A 155 -17.36 -10.54 4.35
C GLU A 155 -15.84 -10.40 4.48
N SER A 156 -15.21 -11.30 5.24
CA SER A 156 -13.76 -11.30 5.45
C SER A 156 -13.03 -11.95 4.26
N PRO A 157 -11.94 -11.36 3.77
CA PRO A 157 -11.08 -11.99 2.77
C PRO A 157 -10.36 -13.21 3.34
N THR A 158 -10.03 -14.15 2.46
CA THR A 158 -9.43 -15.44 2.84
C THR A 158 -7.90 -15.48 2.74
N GLY A 159 -7.27 -14.33 2.49
CA GLY A 159 -5.83 -14.18 2.30
C GLY A 159 -5.42 -14.06 0.84
N TYR A 160 -4.13 -13.76 0.64
CA TYR A 160 -3.53 -13.52 -0.67
C TYR A 160 -3.03 -14.83 -1.29
N HIS A 161 -3.55 -15.18 -2.47
CA HIS A 161 -3.17 -16.39 -3.19
C HIS A 161 -1.76 -16.25 -3.76
N LEU A 162 -0.90 -17.23 -3.48
CA LEU A 162 0.47 -17.27 -3.96
C LEU A 162 0.59 -18.01 -5.29
N PHE A 163 1.70 -17.81 -5.99
CA PHE A 163 2.00 -18.40 -7.28
C PHE A 163 3.31 -19.18 -7.21
N PRO A 164 3.31 -20.44 -6.69
CA PRO A 164 4.53 -21.24 -6.49
C PRO A 164 5.33 -21.52 -7.74
N ASP A 165 4.71 -21.45 -8.91
CA ASP A 165 5.35 -21.60 -10.22
C ASP A 165 6.12 -20.35 -10.68
N LEU A 166 5.86 -19.20 -10.08
CA LEU A 166 6.53 -17.94 -10.39
C LEU A 166 7.56 -17.52 -9.33
N GLY A 167 7.35 -17.95 -8.08
CA GLY A 167 8.23 -17.60 -6.99
C GLY A 167 7.92 -18.33 -5.69
N ILE A 168 8.94 -18.50 -4.89
CA ILE A 168 8.85 -19.10 -3.56
C ILE A 168 8.68 -18.01 -2.54
N ILE A 169 7.66 -18.12 -1.69
CA ILE A 169 7.47 -17.30 -0.49
C ILE A 169 7.79 -18.17 0.74
N GLU A 170 8.62 -17.66 1.62
CA GLU A 170 8.93 -18.23 2.93
C GLU A 170 8.51 -17.22 4.01
N ILE A 171 8.13 -17.73 5.17
CA ILE A 171 7.94 -16.91 6.38
C ILE A 171 9.07 -17.22 7.32
N ILE A 172 9.78 -16.19 7.78
CA ILE A 172 10.92 -16.35 8.68
C ILE A 172 10.73 -15.56 9.97
N ASP A 173 11.38 -16.02 11.03
CA ASP A 173 11.60 -15.21 12.21
C ASP A 173 12.52 -14.03 11.85
N PRO A 174 12.10 -12.77 12.05
CA PRO A 174 12.88 -11.61 11.61
C PRO A 174 14.22 -11.45 12.37
N LYS A 175 14.37 -12.04 13.56
CA LYS A 175 15.59 -11.96 14.38
C LYS A 175 16.58 -13.07 14.03
N THR A 176 16.10 -14.29 13.89
CA THR A 176 16.95 -15.48 13.68
C THR A 176 17.12 -15.86 12.22
N GLY A 177 16.23 -15.41 11.33
CA GLY A 177 16.20 -15.78 9.91
C GLY A 177 15.74 -17.21 9.65
N LYS A 178 15.31 -17.95 10.69
CA LYS A 178 14.81 -19.33 10.55
C LYS A 178 13.42 -19.33 9.93
N VAL A 179 13.17 -20.29 9.05
CA VAL A 179 11.85 -20.52 8.47
C VAL A 179 10.89 -20.98 9.56
N LEU A 180 9.70 -20.39 9.55
CA LEU A 180 8.65 -20.68 10.52
C LEU A 180 7.66 -21.71 9.98
N PRO A 181 7.01 -22.47 10.87
CA PRO A 181 5.97 -23.42 10.48
C PRO A 181 4.75 -22.74 9.82
N GLU A 182 3.95 -23.55 9.15
CA GLU A 182 2.66 -23.14 8.59
C GLU A 182 1.76 -22.46 9.62
N GLY A 183 1.08 -21.38 9.22
CA GLY A 183 0.18 -20.62 10.07
C GLY A 183 0.87 -19.71 11.09
N GLN A 184 2.19 -19.76 11.20
CA GLN A 184 2.93 -18.88 12.11
C GLN A 184 3.35 -17.59 11.40
N GLY A 185 3.02 -16.45 12.02
CA GLY A 185 3.35 -15.13 11.50
C GLY A 185 4.84 -14.80 11.56
N GLY A 186 5.34 -14.08 10.57
CA GLY A 186 6.74 -13.67 10.48
C GLY A 186 7.03 -12.83 9.25
N GLU A 187 8.32 -12.57 8.98
CA GLU A 187 8.76 -11.77 7.84
C GLU A 187 8.65 -12.55 6.54
N ILE A 188 8.11 -11.89 5.52
CA ILE A 188 7.96 -12.45 4.18
C ILE A 188 9.30 -12.39 3.45
N VAL A 189 9.74 -13.54 2.96
CA VAL A 189 10.94 -13.71 2.13
C VAL A 189 10.54 -14.23 0.77
N PHE A 190 11.15 -13.71 -0.29
CA PHE A 190 10.81 -14.04 -1.67
C PHE A 190 12.01 -14.45 -2.50
N THR A 191 11.82 -15.51 -3.31
CA THR A 191 12.77 -15.95 -4.34
C THR A 191 12.02 -16.14 -5.65
N PRO A 192 12.27 -15.32 -6.70
CA PRO A 192 11.67 -15.54 -8.02
C PRO A 192 12.28 -16.77 -8.70
N LEU A 193 11.46 -17.57 -9.36
CA LEU A 193 11.92 -18.78 -10.08
C LEU A 193 12.32 -18.50 -11.52
N GLN A 194 11.70 -17.51 -12.15
CA GLN A 194 11.84 -17.27 -13.58
C GLN A 194 12.20 -15.82 -13.94
N ALA A 195 12.61 -15.01 -12.98
CA ALA A 195 13.00 -13.63 -13.23
C ALA A 195 14.39 -13.55 -13.89
N ARG A 196 14.56 -12.61 -14.83
CA ARG A 196 15.84 -12.32 -15.48
C ARG A 196 16.33 -10.89 -15.24
N GLY A 197 15.45 -9.92 -15.18
CA GLY A 197 15.80 -8.51 -14.99
C GLY A 197 16.16 -8.15 -13.55
N THR A 198 15.72 -8.93 -12.56
CA THR A 198 16.08 -8.76 -11.14
C THR A 198 16.27 -10.15 -10.55
N ILE A 199 17.52 -10.53 -10.35
CA ILE A 199 17.87 -11.82 -9.76
C ILE A 199 18.12 -11.60 -8.27
N ILE A 200 17.20 -12.08 -7.45
CA ILE A 200 17.27 -12.02 -5.99
C ILE A 200 17.06 -13.41 -5.41
N LEU A 201 17.75 -13.71 -4.33
CA LEU A 201 17.62 -14.98 -3.62
C LEU A 201 17.30 -14.68 -2.16
N ARG A 202 16.22 -15.30 -1.66
CA ARG A 202 15.74 -15.12 -0.30
C ARG A 202 15.68 -13.63 0.12
N TYR A 203 15.07 -12.84 -0.75
CA TYR A 203 14.91 -11.40 -0.54
C TYR A 203 13.96 -11.15 0.64
N ARG A 204 14.47 -10.52 1.68
CA ARG A 204 13.69 -10.09 2.84
C ARG A 204 12.92 -8.83 2.46
N THR A 205 11.59 -8.93 2.38
CA THR A 205 10.75 -7.83 1.91
C THR A 205 10.63 -6.70 2.92
N GLY A 206 10.88 -6.99 4.19
CA GLY A 206 10.58 -6.10 5.30
C GLY A 206 9.07 -6.03 5.59
N ASP A 207 8.26 -6.92 5.05
CA ASP A 207 6.84 -7.05 5.36
C ASP A 207 6.60 -8.27 6.25
N LEU A 208 5.69 -8.14 7.21
CA LEU A 208 5.27 -9.21 8.11
C LEU A 208 3.87 -9.68 7.73
N ALA A 209 3.67 -10.99 7.60
CA ALA A 209 2.37 -11.62 7.53
C ALA A 209 1.98 -12.17 8.91
N GLU A 210 0.91 -11.67 9.52
CA GLU A 210 0.52 -12.06 10.88
C GLU A 210 0.06 -13.51 10.99
N GLY A 211 -0.63 -14.02 9.97
CA GLY A 211 -1.11 -15.41 9.92
C GLY A 211 -0.22 -16.36 9.14
N GLY A 212 0.94 -15.90 8.65
CA GLY A 212 1.87 -16.73 7.90
C GLY A 212 1.31 -17.26 6.58
N ILE A 213 1.80 -18.44 6.16
CA ILE A 213 1.31 -19.17 4.97
C ILE A 213 0.44 -20.34 5.41
N ILE A 214 -0.65 -20.59 4.70
CA ILE A 214 -1.49 -21.78 4.84
C ILE A 214 -1.65 -22.47 3.48
N HIS A 215 -1.71 -23.80 3.49
CA HIS A 215 -1.77 -24.65 2.30
C HIS A 215 -3.15 -25.26 2.04
N GLU A 216 -4.11 -25.02 2.92
CA GLU A 216 -5.48 -25.49 2.73
C GLU A 216 -6.16 -24.86 1.51
N PRO A 217 -7.07 -25.58 0.83
CA PRO A 217 -7.88 -25.01 -0.23
C PRO A 217 -8.61 -23.74 0.24
N CYS A 218 -8.68 -22.74 -0.63
CA CYS A 218 -9.38 -21.51 -0.30
C CYS A 218 -10.88 -21.77 -0.07
N PRO A 219 -11.44 -21.45 1.11
CA PRO A 219 -12.83 -21.75 1.42
C PRO A 219 -13.83 -20.96 0.56
N ARG A 220 -13.37 -19.89 -0.12
CA ARG A 220 -14.21 -19.06 -0.98
C ARG A 220 -14.16 -19.48 -2.44
N CYS A 221 -12.96 -19.63 -3.02
CA CYS A 221 -12.81 -19.89 -4.46
C CYS A 221 -12.40 -21.34 -4.78
N GLY A 222 -12.18 -22.18 -3.77
CA GLY A 222 -11.81 -23.59 -3.94
C GLY A 222 -10.41 -23.86 -4.48
N ARG A 223 -9.62 -22.83 -4.81
CA ARG A 223 -8.25 -23.02 -5.35
C ARG A 223 -7.33 -23.62 -4.30
N ASN A 224 -6.59 -24.63 -4.71
CA ASN A 224 -5.61 -25.31 -3.89
C ASN A 224 -4.20 -24.73 -4.15
N VAL A 225 -3.98 -23.49 -3.74
CA VAL A 225 -2.69 -22.81 -3.76
C VAL A 225 -2.41 -22.20 -2.40
N PRO A 226 -1.14 -22.07 -1.98
CA PRO A 226 -0.80 -21.45 -0.70
C PRO A 226 -1.32 -20.02 -0.63
N ARG A 227 -1.66 -19.54 0.57
CA ARG A 227 -2.14 -18.19 0.80
C ARG A 227 -1.41 -17.55 1.97
N LEU A 228 -1.03 -16.27 1.81
CA LEU A 228 -0.63 -15.42 2.94
C LEU A 228 -1.90 -15.01 3.68
N THR A 229 -1.92 -15.19 4.99
CA THR A 229 -3.08 -14.90 5.84
C THR A 229 -2.76 -13.86 6.92
N GLY A 230 -3.81 -13.33 7.53
CA GLY A 230 -3.68 -12.25 8.48
C GLY A 230 -3.38 -10.90 7.81
N ARG A 231 -3.12 -9.91 8.64
CA ARG A 231 -2.73 -8.58 8.16
C ARG A 231 -1.27 -8.59 7.71
N ILE A 232 -0.95 -7.78 6.70
CA ILE A 232 0.44 -7.54 6.29
C ILE A 232 0.85 -6.17 6.82
N SER A 233 2.01 -6.11 7.49
CA SER A 233 2.59 -4.90 8.07
C SER A 233 4.08 -4.78 7.72
N ARG A 234 4.69 -3.60 7.90
CA ARG A 234 6.11 -3.38 7.60
C ARG A 234 6.98 -3.59 8.83
N VAL A 235 8.10 -4.34 8.70
CA VAL A 235 9.15 -4.48 9.75
C VAL A 235 9.80 -3.13 10.05
N SER A 236 10.06 -2.30 9.04
CA SER A 236 10.63 -0.97 9.23
C SER A 236 9.71 -0.05 10.03
N GLY A 237 8.41 -0.30 9.99
CA GLY A 237 7.45 0.34 10.88
C GLY A 237 7.57 -0.17 12.33
N ILE A 238 7.92 -1.44 12.55
CA ILE A 238 8.11 -1.99 13.91
C ILE A 238 9.33 -1.39 14.60
N HIS A 239 10.41 -1.13 13.86
CA HIS A 239 11.64 -0.60 14.46
C HIS A 239 11.76 0.92 14.48
N SER A 240 11.03 1.65 13.63
CA SER A 240 11.16 3.10 13.55
C SER A 240 9.87 3.92 13.66
N MET A 241 8.69 3.35 13.38
CA MET A 241 7.42 4.10 13.38
C MET A 241 6.22 3.41 14.02
N GLN A 242 6.21 2.10 14.17
CA GLN A 242 5.01 1.37 14.62
C GLN A 242 4.93 1.15 16.13
N LEU A 243 6.07 0.99 16.80
CA LEU A 243 6.16 0.98 18.26
C LEU A 243 7.00 2.18 18.68
N GLN A 244 6.41 3.35 18.76
CA GLN A 244 7.11 4.54 19.26
C GLN A 244 6.62 4.88 20.66
N LYS A 245 7.56 5.25 21.53
CA LYS A 245 7.19 5.90 22.78
C LYS A 245 6.60 7.27 22.45
N VAL A 246 5.31 7.37 22.62
CA VAL A 246 4.60 8.65 22.61
C VAL A 246 4.11 8.90 24.01
N LYS A 247 4.46 10.02 24.60
CA LYS A 247 4.16 10.33 26.01
C LYS A 247 4.63 9.24 27.00
N GLY A 248 5.69 8.49 26.66
CA GLY A 248 6.17 7.38 27.49
C GLY A 248 5.50 6.04 27.27
N THR A 249 4.38 5.97 26.58
CA THR A 249 3.64 4.75 26.23
C THR A 249 4.10 4.22 24.87
N LEU A 250 4.25 2.90 24.78
CA LEU A 250 4.58 2.22 23.52
C LEU A 250 3.29 2.05 22.71
N VAL A 251 3.20 2.72 21.56
CA VAL A 251 2.01 2.74 20.70
C VAL A 251 2.24 1.94 19.44
N ASP A 252 1.33 1.02 19.15
CA ASP A 252 1.28 0.35 17.84
C ASP A 252 0.42 1.18 16.87
N PHE A 253 1.07 1.84 15.93
CA PHE A 253 0.39 2.67 14.95
C PHE A 253 -0.42 1.86 13.92
N ASN A 254 -0.13 0.59 13.69
CA ASN A 254 -0.97 -0.24 12.82
C ASN A 254 -2.33 -0.51 13.47
N GLU A 255 -2.35 -0.76 14.78
CA GLU A 255 -3.60 -0.92 15.51
C GLU A 255 -4.42 0.37 15.51
N LEU A 256 -3.76 1.53 15.66
CA LEU A 256 -4.43 2.82 15.56
C LEU A 256 -4.97 3.08 14.14
N GLU A 257 -4.20 2.80 13.09
CA GLU A 257 -4.68 2.89 11.70
C GLU A 257 -5.92 2.02 11.48
N HIS A 258 -5.85 0.77 11.92
CA HIS A 258 -6.97 -0.15 11.79
C HIS A 258 -8.21 0.35 12.52
N MET A 259 -8.04 0.77 13.77
CA MET A 259 -9.11 1.32 14.60
C MET A 259 -9.77 2.56 13.94
N LEU A 260 -8.97 3.50 13.43
CA LEU A 260 -9.48 4.71 12.78
C LEU A 260 -10.22 4.40 11.47
N ASP A 261 -9.71 3.43 10.70
CA ASP A 261 -10.35 3.00 9.45
C ASP A 261 -11.70 2.28 9.69
N GLU A 262 -11.90 1.65 10.86
CA GLU A 262 -13.16 1.01 11.23
C GLU A 262 -14.25 1.99 11.68
N ILE A 263 -13.92 3.23 12.01
CA ILE A 263 -14.91 4.23 12.39
C ILE A 263 -15.60 4.78 11.12
N GLU A 264 -16.86 4.38 10.90
CA GLU A 264 -17.63 4.75 9.70
C GLU A 264 -17.88 6.24 9.59
N ASP A 265 -18.03 6.93 10.73
CA ASP A 265 -18.26 8.38 10.80
C ASP A 265 -17.05 9.23 10.36
N ILE A 266 -15.86 8.63 10.24
CA ILE A 266 -14.67 9.29 9.71
C ILE A 266 -14.69 9.18 8.17
N GLY A 267 -14.59 10.31 7.47
CA GLY A 267 -14.32 10.33 6.04
C GLY A 267 -12.89 9.90 5.75
N THR A 268 -11.95 10.78 6.05
CA THR A 268 -10.51 10.52 6.02
C THR A 268 -9.84 11.04 7.28
N TRP A 269 -8.62 10.52 7.57
CA TRP A 269 -7.87 10.92 8.75
C TRP A 269 -6.37 10.99 8.49
N GLN A 270 -5.68 11.81 9.30
CA GLN A 270 -4.22 11.90 9.37
C GLN A 270 -3.81 12.14 10.82
N LEU A 271 -2.88 11.35 11.32
CA LEU A 271 -2.31 11.48 12.66
C LEU A 271 -0.97 12.21 12.57
N GLU A 272 -0.85 13.35 13.26
CA GLU A 272 0.37 14.12 13.37
C GLU A 272 0.96 13.94 14.76
N ILE A 273 2.26 13.61 14.82
CA ILE A 273 3.04 13.50 16.04
C ILE A 273 4.03 14.65 16.02
N ARG A 274 4.03 15.48 17.07
CA ARG A 274 4.99 16.57 17.21
C ARG A 274 5.38 16.78 18.67
N LYS A 275 6.37 17.60 18.92
CA LYS A 275 6.67 18.13 20.27
C LYS A 275 5.78 19.35 20.58
N ALA A 276 5.42 19.50 21.85
CA ALA A 276 4.76 20.73 22.29
C ALA A 276 5.69 21.92 22.03
N ASN A 277 5.13 23.00 21.50
CA ASN A 277 5.86 24.23 21.17
C ASN A 277 7.06 24.02 20.22
N ASP A 278 7.09 22.89 19.49
CA ASP A 278 8.22 22.47 18.65
C ASP A 278 9.57 22.37 19.40
N ASP A 279 9.52 22.28 20.74
CA ASP A 279 10.69 22.12 21.60
C ASP A 279 11.02 20.61 21.78
N PRO A 280 12.25 20.17 21.40
CA PRO A 280 12.66 18.77 21.55
C PRO A 280 12.58 18.21 22.98
N MET A 281 12.62 19.07 24.00
CA MET A 281 12.57 18.67 25.41
C MET A 281 11.16 18.54 25.95
N GLU A 282 10.17 19.05 25.22
CA GLU A 282 8.76 19.00 25.59
C GLU A 282 8.11 17.64 25.32
N LEU A 283 6.91 17.47 25.86
CA LEU A 283 6.12 16.24 25.68
C LEU A 283 5.62 16.07 24.23
N ASP A 284 5.51 14.82 23.81
CA ASP A 284 4.89 14.50 22.54
C ASP A 284 3.40 14.87 22.53
N GLN A 285 2.95 15.40 21.43
CA GLN A 285 1.55 15.68 21.12
C GLN A 285 1.07 14.82 19.96
N LEU A 286 -0.11 14.25 20.13
CA LEU A 286 -0.87 13.54 19.09
C LEU A 286 -2.01 14.44 18.62
N LEU A 287 -1.97 14.87 17.38
CA LEU A 287 -3.02 15.65 16.74
C LEU A 287 -3.69 14.80 15.68
N LEU A 288 -4.97 14.53 15.85
CA LEU A 288 -5.73 13.78 14.87
C LEU A 288 -6.54 14.74 13.99
N HIS A 289 -6.28 14.73 12.71
CA HIS A 289 -6.99 15.48 11.69
C HIS A 289 -7.98 14.55 11.00
N VAL A 290 -9.25 14.97 10.91
CA VAL A 290 -10.31 14.12 10.33
C VAL A 290 -11.25 14.95 9.44
N SER A 291 -11.79 14.33 8.40
CA SER A 291 -13.03 14.79 7.77
C SER A 291 -14.21 13.93 8.22
N LEU A 292 -15.40 14.52 8.23
CA LEU A 292 -16.63 13.84 8.61
C LEU A 292 -17.19 13.04 7.43
N ALA A 293 -17.76 11.88 7.70
CA ALA A 293 -18.69 11.25 6.79
C ALA A 293 -19.97 12.13 6.67
N PRO A 294 -20.77 12.04 5.59
CA PRO A 294 -21.85 12.97 5.31
C PRO A 294 -22.88 13.17 6.42
N THR A 295 -23.16 12.12 7.18
CA THR A 295 -24.21 12.08 8.22
C THR A 295 -23.67 12.19 9.64
N ALA A 296 -22.35 12.33 9.80
CA ALA A 296 -21.69 12.27 11.09
C ALA A 296 -21.74 13.61 11.85
N SER A 297 -21.94 13.53 13.17
CA SER A 297 -21.86 14.68 14.09
C SER A 297 -20.44 14.82 14.65
N PRO A 298 -19.85 16.05 14.61
CA PRO A 298 -18.50 16.28 15.16
C PRO A 298 -18.35 15.88 16.62
N ASP A 299 -19.29 16.26 17.49
CA ASP A 299 -19.21 15.99 18.93
C ASP A 299 -19.36 14.52 19.26
N HIS A 300 -20.22 13.82 18.53
CA HIS A 300 -20.38 12.37 18.67
C HIS A 300 -19.13 11.63 18.21
N LEU A 301 -18.60 12.03 17.05
CA LEU A 301 -17.38 11.42 16.49
C LEU A 301 -16.16 11.68 17.38
N ALA A 302 -16.00 12.88 17.93
CA ALA A 302 -14.88 13.17 18.83
C ALA A 302 -14.85 12.24 20.04
N ARG A 303 -15.99 12.08 20.72
CA ARG A 303 -16.11 11.14 21.87
C ARG A 303 -15.81 9.71 21.48
N LYS A 304 -16.36 9.24 20.37
CA LYS A 304 -16.15 7.89 19.86
C LYS A 304 -14.66 7.63 19.53
N ILE A 305 -13.98 8.61 18.94
CA ILE A 305 -12.54 8.54 18.68
C ILE A 305 -11.75 8.47 19.99
N GLU A 306 -12.02 9.35 20.94
CA GLU A 306 -11.28 9.38 22.22
C GLU A 306 -11.41 8.07 22.99
N GLU A 307 -12.61 7.49 23.04
CA GLU A 307 -12.86 6.20 23.70
C GLU A 307 -12.10 5.07 23.00
N ARG A 308 -12.23 4.97 21.67
CA ARG A 308 -11.55 3.93 20.89
C ARG A 308 -10.03 4.08 20.93
N PHE A 309 -9.53 5.33 20.89
CA PHE A 309 -8.10 5.62 20.96
C PHE A 309 -7.51 5.18 22.31
N LEU A 310 -8.23 5.48 23.41
CA LEU A 310 -7.82 5.05 24.75
C LEU A 310 -7.79 3.52 24.88
N GLN A 311 -8.81 2.83 24.35
CA GLN A 311 -8.89 1.36 24.38
C GLN A 311 -7.76 0.70 23.56
N THR A 312 -7.36 1.32 22.44
CA THR A 312 -6.38 0.73 21.51
C THR A 312 -4.93 1.04 21.90
N SER A 313 -4.66 2.23 22.45
CA SER A 313 -3.28 2.71 22.65
C SER A 313 -2.98 3.18 24.08
N GLU A 314 -3.95 3.12 25.00
CA GLU A 314 -3.86 3.69 26.35
C GLU A 314 -3.56 5.23 26.36
N LEU A 315 -3.68 5.87 25.21
CA LEU A 315 -3.49 7.31 25.04
C LEU A 315 -4.78 7.99 24.58
N ARG A 316 -4.80 9.30 24.72
CA ARG A 316 -5.79 10.15 24.08
C ARG A 316 -5.10 11.13 23.13
N PRO A 317 -5.67 11.46 21.98
CA PRO A 317 -5.19 12.54 21.16
C PRO A 317 -5.22 13.85 21.95
N ASN A 318 -4.22 14.73 21.75
CA ASN A 318 -4.20 16.05 22.38
C ASN A 318 -5.23 16.98 21.77
N ALA A 319 -5.56 16.77 20.50
CA ALA A 319 -6.62 17.47 19.80
C ALA A 319 -7.13 16.64 18.63
N ILE A 320 -8.44 16.73 18.40
CA ILE A 320 -9.10 16.25 17.18
C ILE A 320 -9.52 17.49 16.40
N ARG A 321 -9.02 17.61 15.17
CA ARG A 321 -9.25 18.76 14.30
C ARG A 321 -10.09 18.33 13.10
N PHE A 322 -11.26 18.92 12.98
CA PHE A 322 -12.15 18.68 11.85
C PHE A 322 -11.79 19.57 10.66
N HIS A 323 -11.72 18.97 9.51
CA HIS A 323 -11.39 19.63 8.24
C HIS A 323 -12.46 19.33 7.19
N SER A 324 -12.58 20.22 6.22
CA SER A 324 -13.32 19.93 5.00
C SER A 324 -12.62 18.83 4.20
N GLU A 325 -13.35 18.14 3.35
CA GLU A 325 -12.79 17.13 2.44
C GLU A 325 -11.63 17.69 1.60
N GLN A 326 -11.78 18.92 1.08
CA GLN A 326 -10.72 19.58 0.33
C GLN A 326 -9.48 19.87 1.20
N GLY A 327 -9.68 20.24 2.47
CA GLY A 327 -8.61 20.45 3.44
C GLY A 327 -7.83 19.15 3.69
N MET A 328 -8.51 18.01 3.85
CA MET A 328 -7.88 16.71 4.04
C MET A 328 -7.15 16.23 2.78
N ARG A 329 -7.72 16.43 1.59
CA ARG A 329 -7.02 16.13 0.32
C ARG A 329 -5.70 16.87 0.19
N LYS A 330 -5.67 18.16 0.55
CA LYS A 330 -4.45 18.95 0.56
C LYS A 330 -3.43 18.42 1.58
N ARG A 331 -3.88 18.06 2.78
CA ARG A 331 -3.03 17.49 3.83
C ARG A 331 -2.41 16.15 3.41
N HIS A 332 -3.18 15.28 2.78
CA HIS A 332 -2.71 14.00 2.26
C HIS A 332 -1.81 14.12 1.02
N GLY A 333 -1.67 15.31 0.44
CA GLY A 333 -0.89 15.52 -0.78
C GLY A 333 -1.50 14.84 -2.00
N VAL A 334 -2.83 14.67 -2.04
CA VAL A 334 -3.53 14.06 -3.18
C VAL A 334 -3.20 14.83 -4.47
N GLY A 335 -2.69 14.12 -5.46
CA GLY A 335 -2.24 14.69 -6.73
C GLY A 335 -0.80 15.25 -6.73
N THR A 336 -0.12 15.32 -5.56
CA THR A 336 1.27 15.78 -5.46
C THR A 336 2.23 14.70 -4.96
N LEU A 337 1.81 13.91 -3.97
CA LEU A 337 2.58 12.77 -3.46
C LEU A 337 2.24 11.48 -4.21
N ILE A 338 3.17 10.55 -4.24
CA ILE A 338 2.99 9.22 -4.85
C ILE A 338 2.12 8.34 -3.93
N LYS A 339 2.33 8.44 -2.62
CA LYS A 339 1.54 7.82 -1.57
C LYS A 339 1.13 8.88 -0.57
N GLU A 340 -0.06 8.74 -0.04
CA GLU A 340 -0.56 9.60 1.01
C GLU A 340 0.10 9.26 2.34
N GLU A 341 0.50 10.29 3.09
CA GLU A 341 1.05 10.12 4.42
C GLU A 341 -0.08 10.25 5.45
N ARG A 342 -0.46 9.13 6.05
CA ARG A 342 -1.49 9.08 7.09
C ARG A 342 -0.94 9.34 8.49
N ILE A 343 0.33 9.02 8.72
CA ILE A 343 1.03 9.29 9.99
C ILE A 343 2.22 10.18 9.69
N LEU A 344 2.21 11.39 10.25
CA LEU A 344 3.29 12.37 10.13
C LEU A 344 4.03 12.45 11.45
N ASP A 345 5.31 12.11 11.46
CA ASP A 345 6.19 12.33 12.61
C ASP A 345 7.01 13.61 12.38
N ASN A 346 6.50 14.72 12.91
CA ASN A 346 7.09 16.05 12.84
C ASN A 346 7.99 16.37 14.06
N ARG A 347 8.32 15.36 14.87
CA ARG A 347 9.25 15.60 15.98
C ARG A 347 10.64 15.96 15.46
N PRO A 348 11.35 16.91 16.09
CA PRO A 348 12.71 17.23 15.72
C PRO A 348 13.58 15.97 15.77
N LYS A 349 14.15 15.57 14.63
CA LYS A 349 15.09 14.46 14.58
C LYS A 349 16.35 14.90 15.28
N GLY A 350 16.67 14.30 16.43
CA GLY A 350 17.92 14.58 17.13
C GLY A 350 19.10 14.42 16.18
N VAL A 351 20.03 15.38 16.22
CA VAL A 351 21.28 15.29 15.46
C VAL A 351 22.02 14.05 15.97
N THR A 352 21.90 12.95 15.25
CA THR A 352 22.76 11.80 15.45
C THR A 352 24.17 12.23 15.05
N ASN A 353 24.99 12.60 16.05
CA ASN A 353 26.42 12.75 15.88
C ASN A 353 26.98 11.41 15.37
N LYS A 354 27.05 11.25 14.07
CA LYS A 354 27.93 10.27 13.45
C LYS A 354 29.35 10.75 13.72
N LYS A 355 29.89 10.43 14.91
CA LYS A 355 31.34 10.38 15.09
C LYS A 355 31.86 9.34 14.11
N THR A 356 32.32 9.80 12.98
CA THR A 356 33.22 9.08 12.11
C THR A 356 34.47 8.74 12.96
N MET A 357 34.51 7.52 13.47
CA MET A 357 35.76 6.93 13.92
C MET A 357 36.62 6.75 12.66
N SER A 358 37.46 7.74 12.38
CA SER A 358 38.57 7.58 11.48
C SER A 358 39.55 6.59 12.12
N VAL A 359 39.49 5.36 11.68
CA VAL A 359 40.54 4.39 11.95
C VAL A 359 41.76 4.90 11.20
N ARG A 360 42.70 5.53 11.93
CA ARG A 360 44.04 5.81 11.43
C ARG A 360 44.75 4.48 11.20
N SER A 361 44.97 4.11 9.95
CA SER A 361 45.90 3.06 9.58
C SER A 361 47.34 3.53 9.88
N PRO A 362 48.19 2.68 10.45
CA PRO A 362 49.57 3.05 10.72
C PRO A 362 50.39 3.08 9.42
N ASN A 363 51.09 4.19 9.24
CA ASN A 363 52.14 4.41 8.24
C ASN A 363 53.09 3.22 8.14
N ARG A 364 53.16 2.58 6.99
CA ARG A 364 54.37 1.84 6.56
C ARG A 364 54.99 2.57 5.37
N LYS A 365 56.05 3.33 5.66
CA LYS A 365 57.04 3.75 4.69
C LYS A 365 57.78 2.51 4.17
N HIS A 366 57.76 2.28 2.86
CA HIS A 366 58.89 1.71 2.16
C HIS A 366 58.98 2.28 0.74
N ARG A 367 60.16 2.83 0.51
CA ARG A 367 60.73 3.31 -0.77
C ARG A 367 60.97 2.15 -1.72
N HIS A 368 60.75 2.34 -3.00
CA HIS A 368 61.71 2.24 -4.13
C HIS A 368 60.90 2.31 -5.43
N ARG A 369 61.11 3.34 -6.19
CA ARG A 369 61.99 3.56 -7.36
C ARG A 369 61.63 2.70 -8.59
N THR A 370 61.40 3.51 -9.66
CA THR A 370 61.73 3.35 -11.06
C THR A 370 60.76 2.60 -11.99
N GLY A 371 60.43 3.32 -13.07
CA GLY A 371 60.20 2.69 -14.35
C GLY A 371 59.12 3.34 -15.23
N ILE A 372 59.54 4.30 -16.01
CA ILE A 372 58.85 4.91 -17.13
C ILE A 372 58.44 3.85 -18.16
N ARG A 373 57.20 3.91 -18.67
CA ARG A 373 56.93 3.78 -20.16
C ARG A 373 55.54 4.29 -20.52
N LYS A 374 55.56 5.32 -21.33
CA LYS A 374 54.47 5.76 -22.22
C LYS A 374 54.21 4.73 -23.30
N LEU A 375 53.00 4.68 -23.80
CA LEU A 375 52.50 4.25 -25.12
C LEU A 375 51.09 3.61 -24.86
N HIS A 376 49.95 3.90 -25.44
CA HIS A 376 49.60 4.27 -26.79
C HIS A 376 48.18 4.87 -26.79
N ASP A 377 47.96 5.83 -27.67
CA ASP A 377 46.71 6.38 -28.13
C ASP A 377 45.94 5.33 -28.99
N PRO A 378 44.62 5.11 -28.80
CA PRO A 378 43.83 4.37 -29.75
C PRO A 378 42.75 5.27 -30.39
N SER A 379 43.14 6.23 -31.21
CA SER A 379 42.31 6.70 -32.26
C SER A 379 42.68 5.95 -33.54
N LYS A 380 41.96 4.88 -33.88
CA LYS A 380 41.80 4.26 -35.21
C LYS A 380 41.41 2.80 -35.07
N ILE A 381 40.16 2.51 -35.29
CA ILE A 381 39.69 1.34 -36.05
C ILE A 381 38.24 1.67 -36.48
N ASN A 382 38.10 1.87 -37.79
CA ASN A 382 36.84 1.69 -38.53
C ASN A 382 36.57 0.18 -38.67
N LEU A 383 35.34 -0.20 -38.36
CA LEU A 383 34.44 -1.04 -39.17
C LEU A 383 33.24 -1.38 -38.30
#